data_1b06ca6ead56dbb5a3a9e5934eb1416e
#
_entry.id   1b06ca6ead56dbb5a3a9e5934eb1416e
#
_cell.length_a   1.000
_cell.length_b   1.000
_cell.length_c   1.000
_cell.angle_alpha   90.00
_cell.angle_beta   90.00
_cell.angle_gamma   90.00
#
_symmetry.space_group_name_H-M   'P 1'
#
loop_
_entity.id
_entity.type
_entity.pdbx_description
1 polymer ?
#
loop_
_entity_poly.entity_id
_entity_poly.type
_entity_poly.pdbx_seq_one_letter_code
_entity_poly.pdbx_strand_id
1 'polypeptide(L)'
;MSTPSPIRINAALPADCRSRLMEFARDVNFDEGTRLFHEGGRADRFWIVRSGTVTLDMHVPGRRAAVIETLGAGELVGCSWLFKPCTWRLGAEAMTPVRAYEFDAVAVRSLMDSDTAFGSALGHWVGQVLAHRLQAARIRLLDLYAPYGSGSFL
;
A
#
# COMPACT_ATOMS: atom_id res chain seq x y z
N MET A 1 14.49 11.19 -13.92
CA MET A 1 14.25 11.24 -12.47
C MET A 1 14.12 9.85 -11.90
N SER A 2 14.80 9.57 -10.83
CA SER A 2 14.69 8.28 -10.16
C SER A 2 13.43 8.23 -9.29
N THR A 3 12.80 7.06 -9.23
CA THR A 3 11.68 6.81 -8.33
C THR A 3 12.18 6.79 -6.89
N PRO A 4 11.46 7.36 -5.93
CA PRO A 4 11.84 7.26 -4.52
C PRO A 4 11.91 5.81 -4.07
N SER A 5 12.79 5.50 -3.13
CA SER A 5 12.87 4.16 -2.55
C SER A 5 11.58 3.81 -1.81
N PRO A 6 11.13 2.55 -1.90
CA PRO A 6 9.90 2.14 -1.21
C PRO A 6 10.07 2.21 0.31
N ILE A 7 8.95 2.47 1.00
CA ILE A 7 8.88 2.52 2.46
C ILE A 7 8.53 1.12 2.96
N ARG A 8 9.50 0.44 3.53
CA ARG A 8 9.32 -0.92 4.05
C ARG A 8 9.16 -0.92 5.55
N ILE A 9 8.38 -1.88 6.06
CA ILE A 9 8.08 -2.00 7.49
C ILE A 9 9.34 -2.06 8.36
N ASN A 10 10.34 -2.83 7.95
CA ASN A 10 11.57 -3.04 8.74
C ASN A 10 12.38 -1.76 8.93
N ALA A 11 12.32 -0.83 7.99
CA ALA A 11 13.08 0.41 8.04
C ALA A 11 12.31 1.54 8.71
N ALA A 12 10.97 1.53 8.63
CA ALA A 12 10.15 2.69 9.00
C ALA A 12 9.42 2.54 10.33
N LEU A 13 9.14 1.29 10.75
CA LEU A 13 8.35 1.05 11.94
C LEU A 13 9.26 0.64 13.11
N PRO A 14 9.18 1.31 14.29
CA PRO A 14 9.95 0.91 15.46
C PRO A 14 9.72 -0.55 15.83
N ALA A 15 10.75 -1.21 16.37
CA ALA A 15 10.73 -2.63 16.67
C ALA A 15 9.57 -3.04 17.60
N ASP A 16 9.30 -2.25 18.63
CA ASP A 16 8.23 -2.54 19.59
C ASP A 16 6.85 -2.47 18.92
N CYS A 17 6.63 -1.46 18.11
CA CYS A 17 5.40 -1.29 17.34
C CYS A 17 5.23 -2.42 16.34
N ARG A 18 6.30 -2.76 15.64
CA ARG A 18 6.29 -3.86 14.67
C ARG A 18 5.94 -5.19 15.34
N SER A 19 6.53 -5.47 16.50
CA SER A 19 6.24 -6.70 17.25
C SER A 19 4.78 -6.78 17.67
N ARG A 20 4.19 -5.67 18.12
CA ARG A 20 2.79 -5.62 18.49
C ARG A 20 1.87 -5.81 17.29
N LEU A 21 2.20 -5.18 16.18
CA LEU A 21 1.45 -5.36 14.93
C LEU A 21 1.47 -6.81 14.49
N MET A 22 2.63 -7.46 14.54
CA MET A 22 2.79 -8.83 14.08
C MET A 22 2.02 -9.85 14.90
N GLU A 23 1.56 -9.52 16.10
CA GLU A 23 0.67 -10.39 16.88
C GLU A 23 -0.69 -10.57 16.18
N PHE A 24 -1.09 -9.67 15.30
CA PHE A 24 -2.33 -9.74 14.52
C PHE A 24 -2.12 -10.37 13.15
N ALA A 25 -0.90 -10.73 12.80
CA ALA A 25 -0.58 -11.21 11.47
C ALA A 25 -1.08 -12.63 11.24
N ARG A 26 -1.67 -12.87 10.07
CA ARG A 26 -2.05 -14.19 9.60
C ARG A 26 -1.35 -14.44 8.27
N ASP A 27 -0.73 -15.62 8.12
CA ASP A 27 -0.09 -15.99 6.86
C ASP A 27 -1.15 -16.28 5.80
N VAL A 28 -1.01 -15.64 4.65
CA VAL A 28 -1.88 -15.86 3.49
C VAL A 28 -1.05 -15.98 2.22
N ASN A 29 -1.60 -16.70 1.24
CA ASN A 29 -0.99 -16.87 -0.08
C ASN A 29 -2.01 -16.49 -1.13
N PHE A 30 -1.53 -15.86 -2.22
CA PHE A 30 -2.35 -15.54 -3.38
C PHE A 30 -1.68 -16.10 -4.62
N ASP A 31 -2.45 -16.77 -5.45
CA ASP A 31 -1.99 -17.22 -6.76
C ASP A 31 -1.83 -16.02 -7.69
N GLU A 32 -0.95 -16.16 -8.67
CA GLU A 32 -0.80 -15.14 -9.72
C GLU A 32 -2.15 -14.83 -10.35
N GLY A 33 -2.44 -13.55 -10.54
CA GLY A 33 -3.70 -13.08 -11.12
C GLY A 33 -4.84 -12.90 -10.12
N THR A 34 -4.65 -13.28 -8.85
CA THR A 34 -5.68 -13.11 -7.83
C THR A 34 -5.82 -11.63 -7.45
N ARG A 35 -7.04 -11.14 -7.38
CA ARG A 35 -7.35 -9.82 -6.85
C ARG A 35 -7.41 -9.86 -5.34
N LEU A 36 -6.61 -9.03 -4.69
CA LEU A 36 -6.67 -8.87 -3.23
C LEU A 36 -7.91 -8.03 -2.86
N PHE A 37 -8.17 -6.99 -3.62
CA PHE A 37 -9.36 -6.17 -3.45
C PHE A 37 -9.67 -5.36 -4.73
N HIS A 38 -10.92 -4.89 -4.82
CA HIS A 38 -11.42 -4.06 -5.92
C HIS A 38 -11.68 -2.64 -5.44
N GLU A 39 -11.54 -1.66 -6.33
CA GLU A 39 -11.98 -0.29 -6.09
C GLU A 39 -13.45 -0.29 -5.63
N GLY A 40 -13.75 0.54 -4.64
CA GLY A 40 -15.11 0.69 -4.11
C GLY A 40 -15.49 -0.36 -3.08
N GLY A 41 -14.71 -1.42 -2.92
CA GLY A 41 -14.93 -2.43 -1.90
C GLY A 41 -14.63 -1.91 -0.50
N ARG A 42 -15.10 -2.63 0.51
CA ARG A 42 -14.87 -2.29 1.91
C ARG A 42 -13.42 -2.57 2.30
N ALA A 43 -12.75 -1.57 2.86
CA ALA A 43 -11.37 -1.70 3.32
C ALA A 43 -11.36 -2.13 4.79
N ASP A 44 -11.49 -3.43 5.02
CA ASP A 44 -11.52 -4.03 6.35
C ASP A 44 -10.29 -4.90 6.66
N ARG A 45 -9.34 -4.93 5.76
CA ARG A 45 -8.08 -5.67 5.87
C ARG A 45 -6.95 -4.88 5.26
N PHE A 46 -5.72 -5.28 5.59
CA PHE A 46 -4.55 -4.84 4.85
C PHE A 46 -3.49 -5.93 4.90
N TRP A 47 -2.46 -5.79 4.13
CA TRP A 47 -1.41 -6.80 3.99
C TRP A 47 -0.03 -6.18 4.01
N ILE A 48 0.94 -6.99 4.41
CA ILE A 48 2.36 -6.67 4.24
C ILE A 48 2.94 -7.81 3.42
N VAL A 49 3.54 -7.49 2.29
CA VAL A 49 4.10 -8.49 1.38
C VAL A 49 5.32 -9.15 2.03
N ARG A 50 5.36 -10.47 1.98
CA ARG A 50 6.52 -11.27 2.38
C ARG A 50 7.39 -11.62 1.18
N SER A 51 6.76 -12.05 0.09
CA SER A 51 7.42 -12.37 -1.17
C SER A 51 6.45 -12.22 -2.33
N GLY A 52 6.99 -12.01 -3.51
CA GLY A 52 6.20 -11.78 -4.70
C GLY A 52 5.93 -10.31 -4.95
N THR A 53 5.07 -10.03 -5.91
CA THR A 53 4.79 -8.69 -6.40
C THR A 53 3.29 -8.45 -6.48
N VAL A 54 2.84 -7.33 -5.91
CA VAL A 54 1.46 -6.86 -5.96
C VAL A 54 1.42 -5.57 -6.77
N THR A 55 0.47 -5.43 -7.68
CA THR A 55 0.23 -4.18 -8.39
C THR A 55 -0.99 -3.47 -7.83
N LEU A 56 -0.87 -2.16 -7.67
CA LEU A 56 -2.01 -1.29 -7.39
C LEU A 56 -2.47 -0.71 -8.70
N ASP A 57 -3.77 -0.73 -8.94
CA ASP A 57 -4.34 -0.27 -10.20
C ASP A 57 -5.57 0.61 -10.00
N MET A 58 -5.90 1.33 -11.06
CA MET A 58 -7.06 2.20 -11.10
C MET A 58 -7.88 1.85 -12.34
N HIS A 59 -9.19 1.73 -12.15
CA HIS A 59 -10.11 1.50 -13.26
C HIS A 59 -10.19 2.74 -14.17
N VAL A 60 -10.02 2.51 -15.46
CA VAL A 60 -10.19 3.55 -16.46
C VAL A 60 -11.35 3.13 -17.36
N PRO A 61 -12.46 3.91 -17.41
CA PRO A 61 -13.63 3.53 -18.22
C PRO A 61 -13.26 3.26 -19.67
N GLY A 62 -13.71 2.11 -20.19
CA GLY A 62 -13.47 1.70 -21.56
C GLY A 62 -12.05 1.22 -21.86
N ARG A 63 -11.21 1.07 -20.85
CA ARG A 63 -9.80 0.66 -20.99
C ARG A 63 -9.44 -0.40 -19.97
N ARG A 64 -8.23 -0.97 -20.12
CA ARG A 64 -7.64 -1.82 -19.08
C ARG A 64 -7.32 -1.00 -17.85
N ALA A 65 -7.32 -1.64 -16.69
CA ALA A 65 -6.89 -0.99 -15.46
C ALA A 65 -5.46 -0.47 -15.60
N ALA A 66 -5.26 0.78 -15.19
CA ALA A 66 -3.94 1.40 -15.23
C ALA A 66 -3.17 1.01 -13.97
N VAL A 67 -1.99 0.41 -14.11
CA VAL A 67 -1.12 0.11 -12.99
C VAL A 67 -0.50 1.40 -12.47
N ILE A 68 -0.76 1.71 -11.19
CA ILE A 68 -0.27 2.92 -10.54
C ILE A 68 1.05 2.67 -9.85
N GLU A 69 1.20 1.50 -9.20
CA GLU A 69 2.40 1.17 -8.46
C GLU A 69 2.58 -0.33 -8.36
N THR A 70 3.83 -0.74 -8.16
CA THR A 70 4.23 -2.13 -7.96
C THR A 70 4.85 -2.25 -6.58
N LEU A 71 4.34 -3.18 -5.78
CA LEU A 71 4.75 -3.38 -4.38
C LEU A 71 5.46 -4.72 -4.22
N GLY A 72 6.53 -4.71 -3.44
CA GLY A 72 7.33 -5.91 -3.15
C GLY A 72 7.46 -6.17 -1.65
N ALA A 73 8.39 -7.05 -1.29
CA ALA A 73 8.59 -7.51 0.10
C ALA A 73 8.74 -6.35 1.08
N GLY A 74 8.05 -6.43 2.19
CA GLY A 74 8.08 -5.45 3.28
C GLY A 74 7.16 -4.26 3.07
N GLU A 75 6.49 -4.15 1.92
CA GLU A 75 5.63 -3.01 1.63
C GLU A 75 4.19 -3.26 2.06
N LEU A 76 3.54 -2.16 2.47
CA LEU A 76 2.14 -2.16 2.88
C LEU A 76 1.24 -2.18 1.66
N VAL A 77 0.29 -3.12 1.63
CA VAL A 77 -0.78 -3.16 0.64
C VAL A 77 -2.08 -2.74 1.31
N GLY A 78 -2.56 -1.57 0.94
CA GLY A 78 -3.80 -1.02 1.45
C GLY A 78 -3.60 0.02 2.54
N CYS A 79 -4.13 1.21 2.32
CA CYS A 79 -4.10 2.33 3.27
C CYS A 79 -5.50 2.84 3.59
N SER A 80 -6.50 2.53 2.78
CA SER A 80 -7.86 3.07 2.92
C SER A 80 -8.57 2.60 4.20
N TRP A 81 -8.11 1.51 4.79
CA TRP A 81 -8.66 0.97 6.04
C TRP A 81 -8.52 1.93 7.23
N LEU A 82 -7.59 2.87 7.15
CA LEU A 82 -7.30 3.80 8.25
C LEU A 82 -8.16 5.06 8.19
N PHE A 83 -8.73 5.37 7.04
CA PHE A 83 -9.44 6.63 6.81
C PHE A 83 -10.89 6.37 6.39
N LYS A 84 -11.82 7.06 7.03
CA LYS A 84 -13.24 7.00 6.62
C LYS A 84 -13.40 7.52 5.19
N PRO A 85 -14.25 6.91 4.39
CA PRO A 85 -15.26 5.88 4.70
C PRO A 85 -14.75 4.44 4.65
N CYS A 86 -13.46 4.20 4.69
CA CYS A 86 -12.85 2.87 4.66
C CYS A 86 -13.26 2.07 3.41
N THR A 87 -13.12 2.72 2.27
CA THR A 87 -13.44 2.17 0.96
C THR A 87 -12.19 2.19 0.09
N TRP A 88 -11.90 1.09 -0.60
CA TRP A 88 -10.73 1.01 -1.46
C TRP A 88 -10.78 2.04 -2.59
N ARG A 89 -9.74 2.86 -2.69
CA ARG A 89 -9.59 3.88 -3.74
C ARG A 89 -8.89 3.34 -4.98
N LEU A 90 -8.13 2.25 -4.81
CA LEU A 90 -7.44 1.54 -5.88
C LEU A 90 -7.80 0.08 -5.77
N GLY A 91 -7.48 -0.70 -6.81
CA GLY A 91 -7.51 -2.15 -6.75
C GLY A 91 -6.11 -2.70 -6.51
N ALA A 92 -6.02 -3.96 -6.16
CA ALA A 92 -4.73 -4.65 -5.99
C ALA A 92 -4.81 -6.06 -6.54
N GLU A 93 -3.76 -6.47 -7.24
CA GLU A 93 -3.68 -7.78 -7.87
C GLU A 93 -2.31 -8.42 -7.63
N ALA A 94 -2.30 -9.72 -7.40
CA ALA A 94 -1.06 -10.49 -7.32
C ALA A 94 -0.49 -10.66 -8.73
N MET A 95 0.60 -9.96 -9.04
CA MET A 95 1.26 -10.04 -10.33
C MET A 95 2.04 -11.34 -10.51
N THR A 96 2.56 -11.86 -9.41
CA THR A 96 3.22 -13.16 -9.28
C THR A 96 2.54 -13.91 -8.15
N PRO A 97 2.88 -15.18 -7.87
CA PRO A 97 2.47 -15.77 -6.60
C PRO A 97 2.97 -14.92 -5.43
N VAL A 98 2.10 -14.63 -4.47
CA VAL A 98 2.38 -13.73 -3.36
C VAL A 98 2.20 -14.46 -2.04
N ARG A 99 3.15 -14.27 -1.14
CA ARG A 99 3.00 -14.60 0.28
C ARG A 99 2.94 -13.29 1.06
N ALA A 100 1.99 -13.18 1.96
CA ALA A 100 1.78 -11.95 2.71
C ALA A 100 1.31 -12.25 4.14
N TYR A 101 1.45 -11.24 4.99
CA TYR A 101 0.76 -11.19 6.27
C TYR A 101 -0.53 -10.41 6.06
N GLU A 102 -1.63 -10.97 6.54
CA GLU A 102 -2.94 -10.31 6.50
C GLU A 102 -3.32 -9.82 7.89
N PHE A 103 -3.91 -8.64 7.95
CA PHE A 103 -4.31 -8.01 9.21
C PHE A 103 -5.78 -7.62 9.15
N ASP A 104 -6.49 -7.87 10.27
CA ASP A 104 -7.83 -7.36 10.48
C ASP A 104 -7.74 -5.87 10.83
N ALA A 105 -8.21 -5.02 9.93
CA ALA A 105 -8.11 -3.57 10.12
C ALA A 105 -8.92 -3.07 11.32
N VAL A 106 -10.05 -3.69 11.61
CA VAL A 106 -10.89 -3.31 12.76
C VAL A 106 -10.12 -3.55 14.06
N ALA A 107 -9.50 -4.74 14.19
CA ALA A 107 -8.71 -5.07 15.38
C ALA A 107 -7.50 -4.17 15.53
N VAL A 108 -6.80 -3.86 14.45
CA VAL A 108 -5.63 -2.98 14.48
C VAL A 108 -6.02 -1.55 14.85
N ARG A 109 -7.11 -1.01 14.28
CA ARG A 109 -7.61 0.32 14.67
C ARG A 109 -7.98 0.38 16.16
N SER A 110 -8.59 -0.68 16.67
CA SER A 110 -8.94 -0.77 18.09
C SER A 110 -7.70 -0.68 18.98
N LEU A 111 -6.62 -1.36 18.60
CA LEU A 111 -5.35 -1.27 19.32
C LEU A 111 -4.73 0.13 19.21
N MET A 112 -4.83 0.76 18.05
CA MET A 112 -4.34 2.12 17.86
C MET A 112 -5.03 3.12 18.81
N ASP A 113 -6.32 2.94 19.04
CA ASP A 113 -7.10 3.79 19.93
C ASP A 113 -6.75 3.56 21.41
N SER A 114 -6.48 2.32 21.79
CA SER A 114 -6.18 1.95 23.18
C SER A 114 -4.70 2.12 23.56
N ASP A 115 -3.81 2.08 22.59
CA ASP A 115 -2.37 2.25 22.78
C ASP A 115 -1.90 3.39 21.88
N THR A 116 -1.78 4.59 22.47
CA THR A 116 -1.47 5.80 21.71
C THR A 116 -0.07 5.79 21.10
N ALA A 117 0.90 5.16 21.77
CA ALA A 117 2.26 5.04 21.23
C ALA A 117 2.27 4.15 19.98
N PHE A 118 1.57 3.02 20.02
CA PHE A 118 1.40 2.15 18.86
C PHE A 118 0.65 2.87 17.74
N GLY A 119 -0.46 3.52 18.07
CA GLY A 119 -1.27 4.25 17.10
C GLY A 119 -0.50 5.36 16.40
N SER A 120 0.29 6.12 17.15
CA SER A 120 1.12 7.20 16.61
C SER A 120 2.19 6.65 15.65
N ALA A 121 2.90 5.60 16.05
CA ALA A 121 3.96 5.01 15.23
C ALA A 121 3.39 4.38 13.95
N LEU A 122 2.29 3.62 14.07
CA LEU A 122 1.66 2.99 12.92
C LEU A 122 1.07 4.03 11.96
N GLY A 123 0.38 5.03 12.49
CA GLY A 123 -0.17 6.14 11.70
C GLY A 123 0.92 6.92 10.96
N HIS A 124 2.05 7.15 11.61
CA HIS A 124 3.20 7.81 10.98
C HIS A 124 3.75 6.99 9.81
N TRP A 125 3.90 5.68 10.00
CA TRP A 125 4.34 4.80 8.92
C TRP A 125 3.38 4.81 7.74
N VAL A 126 2.08 4.68 7.99
CA VAL A 126 1.06 4.77 6.93
C VAL A 126 1.14 6.12 6.21
N GLY A 127 1.33 7.19 6.96
CA GLY A 127 1.53 8.54 6.40
C GLY A 127 2.75 8.62 5.48
N GLN A 128 3.87 8.02 5.88
CA GLN A 128 5.08 7.94 5.05
C GLN A 128 4.83 7.16 3.76
N VAL A 129 4.11 6.05 3.85
CA VAL A 129 3.73 5.25 2.67
C VAL A 129 2.88 6.08 1.70
N LEU A 130 1.88 6.80 2.22
CA LEU A 130 1.03 7.66 1.41
C LEU A 130 1.82 8.78 0.74
N ALA A 131 2.71 9.43 1.48
CA ALA A 131 3.56 10.50 0.93
C ALA A 131 4.47 9.96 -0.18
N HIS A 132 5.04 8.78 0.02
CA HIS A 132 5.86 8.12 -1.00
C HIS A 132 5.05 7.82 -2.26
N ARG A 133 3.84 7.28 -2.10
CA ARG A 133 2.96 6.95 -3.23
C ARG A 133 2.50 8.20 -3.98
N LEU A 134 2.22 9.28 -3.25
CA LEU A 134 1.88 10.56 -3.87
C LEU A 134 3.06 11.08 -4.69
N GLN A 135 4.28 11.01 -4.17
CA GLN A 135 5.48 11.44 -4.87
C GLN A 135 5.70 10.61 -6.14
N ALA A 136 5.57 9.28 -6.04
CA ALA A 136 5.70 8.40 -7.19
C ALA A 136 4.64 8.68 -8.26
N ALA A 137 3.41 8.94 -7.84
CA ALA A 137 2.31 9.30 -8.76
C ALA A 137 2.57 10.63 -9.47
N ARG A 138 3.12 11.61 -8.77
CA ARG A 138 3.50 12.91 -9.36
C ARG A 138 4.56 12.75 -10.43
N ILE A 139 5.59 11.98 -10.16
CA ILE A 139 6.67 11.71 -11.12
C ILE A 139 6.10 11.05 -12.37
N ARG A 140 5.25 10.03 -12.18
CA ARG A 140 4.62 9.32 -13.29
C ARG A 140 3.73 10.24 -14.12
N LEU A 141 2.98 11.13 -13.47
CA LEU A 141 2.12 12.10 -14.14
C LEU A 141 2.94 13.06 -15.00
N LEU A 142 4.07 13.54 -14.49
CA LEU A 142 4.96 14.42 -15.24
C LEU A 142 5.54 13.69 -16.47
N ASP A 143 5.92 12.44 -16.33
CA ASP A 143 6.43 11.64 -17.44
C ASP A 143 5.37 11.45 -18.54
N LEU A 144 4.11 11.28 -18.15
CA LEU A 144 3.00 11.13 -19.10
C LEU A 144 2.69 12.42 -19.87
N TYR A 145 2.76 13.56 -19.20
CA TYR A 145 2.37 14.85 -19.80
C TYR A 145 3.54 15.59 -20.44
N ALA A 146 4.77 15.22 -20.19
CA ALA A 146 5.93 15.87 -20.73
C ALA A 146 6.97 14.90 -21.31
N PRO A 147 6.56 13.92 -22.14
CA PRO A 147 7.49 12.90 -22.64
C PRO A 147 8.59 13.48 -23.55
N TYR A 148 8.34 14.63 -24.18
CA TYR A 148 9.27 15.27 -25.11
C TYR A 148 9.84 16.59 -24.59
N GLY A 149 9.27 17.11 -23.52
CA GLY A 149 9.59 18.42 -23.00
C GLY A 149 10.22 18.41 -21.63
N SER A 150 10.81 17.29 -21.22
CA SER A 150 11.35 17.14 -19.87
C SER A 150 12.35 18.22 -19.49
N GLY A 151 13.15 18.70 -20.44
CA GLY A 151 14.09 19.78 -20.22
C GLY A 151 13.44 21.14 -20.02
N SER A 152 12.23 21.33 -20.49
CA SER A 152 11.55 22.62 -20.41
C SER A 152 11.04 22.98 -19.01
N PHE A 153 11.04 22.03 -18.10
CA PHE A 153 10.66 22.26 -16.71
C PHE A 153 11.83 22.71 -15.84
N LEU A 154 12.98 22.77 -16.39
CA LEU A 154 14.20 23.25 -15.72
C LEU A 154 14.46 24.72 -16.06
#